data_fb6f48ac639ba519eaa1aecff513dc2d
#
_entry.id   fb6f48ac639ba519eaa1aecff513dc2d
#
_cell.length_a   1.000
_cell.length_b   1.000
_cell.length_c   1.000
_cell.angle_alpha   90.00
_cell.angle_beta   90.00
_cell.angle_gamma   90.00
#
_symmetry.space_group_name_H-M   'P 1'
#
loop_
_entity.id
_entity.type
_entity.pdbx_description
1 polymer ?
#
loop_
_entity_poly.entity_id
_entity_poly.type
_entity_poly.pdbx_seq_one_letter_code
_entity_poly.pdbx_strand_id
1 'polypeptide(L)'
;MDKPFFYEGLNEETTICGRCGYCRDVCPAYEVGGWESFSPRGKMALVQAANEQEYPQKLIDRVYQCTLCGACREVCHLNIDTRQMWLDLRQRIAKSGKAPEVMYSLRDTVRDKGNISGEEQSSRLLWSENLDEVPEGLNGKKNPEVLYFLGCVSSLFPAAYSIPQSMVKIMTKVGVNFTTMGAEEMCCGFPLMAAGLTDDIKKLAEENIARIEELSPSCIVMSCPSCLHTWKHEYPRLLNRELPFPVLHSSQYLLKLRQEGRLKLKEKEQIVTYHDPCDLGRNSGIYDEPRQLITSVPGVKLVEMERNRENSLCCGGGGNLEMTDKELAANISDLKVNMIKETGAQTVVTGCQQCKRTMSGAVRKAKARVRVQDLTEFIVSMLDD
;
A
#
# COMPACT_ATOMS: atom_id res chain seq x y z
N MET A 1 19.08 4.79 -13.67
CA MET A 1 18.95 6.05 -14.42
C MET A 1 18.05 6.94 -13.59
N ASP A 2 18.67 7.97 -13.00
CA ASP A 2 17.98 8.90 -12.10
C ASP A 2 17.05 9.79 -12.91
N LYS A 3 15.76 9.45 -12.93
CA LYS A 3 14.76 10.37 -13.46
C LYS A 3 14.51 11.44 -12.39
N PRO A 4 14.57 12.73 -12.74
CA PRO A 4 14.32 13.81 -11.79
C PRO A 4 12.91 13.70 -11.18
N PHE A 5 12.74 14.26 -9.99
CA PHE A 5 11.45 14.30 -9.26
C PHE A 5 10.32 14.98 -10.08
N PHE A 6 10.70 15.69 -11.14
CA PHE A 6 9.81 16.32 -12.11
C PHE A 6 9.98 15.64 -13.45
N TYR A 7 8.91 15.06 -13.92
CA TYR A 7 8.82 14.54 -15.27
C TYR A 7 8.66 15.74 -16.22
N GLU A 8 9.77 16.26 -16.76
CA GLU A 8 9.74 17.33 -17.77
C GLU A 8 8.98 16.93 -19.02
N GLY A 9 8.87 15.61 -19.24
CA GLY A 9 8.29 15.00 -20.42
C GLY A 9 6.78 14.68 -20.37
N LEU A 10 5.96 15.32 -19.54
CA LEU A 10 4.52 15.02 -19.53
C LEU A 10 3.89 15.16 -20.92
N ASN A 11 4.24 16.21 -21.66
CA ASN A 11 3.77 16.44 -23.03
C ASN A 11 4.45 15.49 -24.03
N GLU A 12 5.72 15.17 -23.83
CA GLU A 12 6.48 14.23 -24.65
C GLU A 12 5.88 12.82 -24.59
N GLU A 13 5.62 12.30 -23.39
CA GLU A 13 5.02 10.98 -23.19
C GLU A 13 3.59 10.91 -23.74
N THR A 14 2.81 11.97 -23.65
CA THR A 14 1.46 11.99 -24.27
C THR A 14 1.53 12.01 -25.79
N THR A 15 2.62 12.55 -26.37
CA THR A 15 2.89 12.54 -27.81
C THR A 15 3.39 11.18 -28.29
N ILE A 16 4.25 10.53 -27.50
CA ILE A 16 4.76 9.17 -27.77
C ILE A 16 3.61 8.13 -27.68
N CYS A 17 2.58 8.39 -26.88
CA CYS A 17 1.48 7.46 -26.68
C CYS A 17 0.79 7.05 -28.00
N GLY A 18 0.95 5.80 -28.41
CA GLY A 18 0.36 5.22 -29.63
C GLY A 18 -1.15 5.00 -29.57
N ARG A 19 -1.85 5.36 -28.49
CA ARG A 19 -3.31 5.25 -28.29
C ARG A 19 -3.90 3.86 -28.57
N CYS A 20 -3.10 2.79 -28.42
CA CYS A 20 -3.46 1.41 -28.74
C CYS A 20 -4.62 0.83 -27.89
N GLY A 21 -4.80 1.33 -26.65
CA GLY A 21 -5.92 0.95 -25.79
C GLY A 21 -5.66 -0.16 -24.77
N TYR A 22 -4.52 -0.88 -24.78
CA TYR A 22 -4.24 -1.94 -23.80
C TYR A 22 -4.35 -1.47 -22.34
N CYS A 23 -3.92 -0.25 -22.07
CA CYS A 23 -4.06 0.35 -20.74
C CYS A 23 -5.51 0.59 -20.29
N ARG A 24 -6.45 0.64 -21.23
CA ARG A 24 -7.88 0.75 -20.95
C ARG A 24 -8.42 -0.54 -20.37
N ASP A 25 -8.05 -1.68 -20.96
CA ASP A 25 -8.61 -3.00 -20.62
C ASP A 25 -8.17 -3.49 -19.23
N VAL A 26 -7.09 -2.93 -18.69
CA VAL A 26 -6.60 -3.25 -17.33
C VAL A 26 -6.96 -2.18 -16.29
N CYS A 27 -7.66 -1.10 -16.69
CA CYS A 27 -7.92 0.02 -15.81
C CYS A 27 -9.20 -0.19 -14.99
N PRO A 28 -9.13 -0.35 -13.65
CA PRO A 28 -10.31 -0.58 -12.82
C PRO A 28 -11.30 0.60 -12.86
N ALA A 29 -10.79 1.84 -12.94
CA ALA A 29 -11.65 3.01 -13.02
C ALA A 29 -12.43 3.08 -14.36
N TYR A 30 -11.83 2.60 -15.45
CA TYR A 30 -12.52 2.49 -16.72
C TYR A 30 -13.54 1.36 -16.73
N GLU A 31 -13.18 0.20 -16.17
CA GLU A 31 -14.05 -0.98 -16.08
C GLU A 31 -15.38 -0.66 -15.37
N VAL A 32 -15.32 0.18 -14.33
CA VAL A 32 -16.50 0.66 -13.58
C VAL A 32 -17.18 1.85 -14.25
N GLY A 33 -16.39 2.86 -14.66
CA GLY A 33 -16.95 4.14 -15.13
C GLY A 33 -17.45 4.13 -16.56
N GLY A 34 -16.99 3.20 -17.40
CA GLY A 34 -17.43 2.99 -18.79
C GLY A 34 -17.03 4.08 -19.79
N TRP A 35 -16.60 5.25 -19.33
CA TRP A 35 -16.24 6.37 -20.19
C TRP A 35 -14.73 6.42 -20.45
N GLU A 36 -14.36 6.71 -21.71
CA GLU A 36 -12.96 6.78 -22.12
C GLU A 36 -12.10 7.70 -21.21
N SER A 37 -12.67 8.80 -20.74
CA SER A 37 -11.96 9.73 -19.85
C SER A 37 -11.47 9.12 -18.52
N PHE A 38 -12.01 7.98 -18.07
CA PHE A 38 -11.49 7.25 -16.91
C PHE A 38 -10.24 6.43 -17.26
N SER A 39 -10.10 6.04 -18.53
CA SER A 39 -8.95 5.23 -18.95
C SER A 39 -7.65 6.03 -18.96
N PRO A 40 -6.49 5.38 -18.86
CA PRO A 40 -5.21 6.06 -19.02
C PRO A 40 -5.07 6.72 -20.40
N ARG A 41 -5.54 6.05 -21.47
CA ARG A 41 -5.54 6.60 -22.83
C ARG A 41 -6.40 7.87 -22.92
N GLY A 42 -7.57 7.88 -22.32
CA GLY A 42 -8.44 9.06 -22.26
C GLY A 42 -7.83 10.19 -21.46
N LYS A 43 -7.13 9.90 -20.36
CA LYS A 43 -6.37 10.89 -19.60
C LYS A 43 -5.22 11.49 -20.42
N MET A 44 -4.50 10.69 -21.23
CA MET A 44 -3.49 11.19 -22.17
C MET A 44 -4.07 12.23 -23.13
N ALA A 45 -5.26 11.91 -23.69
CA ALA A 45 -5.94 12.86 -24.57
C ALA A 45 -6.38 14.15 -23.85
N LEU A 46 -6.84 14.03 -22.59
CA LEU A 46 -7.18 15.22 -21.79
C LEU A 46 -5.95 16.08 -21.48
N VAL A 47 -4.79 15.47 -21.20
CA VAL A 47 -3.52 16.20 -20.98
C VAL A 47 -3.10 16.95 -22.24
N GLN A 48 -3.15 16.31 -23.41
CA GLN A 48 -2.82 16.94 -24.70
C GLN A 48 -3.75 18.11 -25.05
N ALA A 49 -5.04 17.99 -24.69
CA ALA A 49 -6.02 19.04 -24.93
C ALA A 49 -5.98 20.18 -23.92
N ALA A 50 -5.33 19.96 -22.77
CA ALA A 50 -5.21 20.97 -21.72
C ALA A 50 -4.05 21.92 -22.01
N ASN A 51 -4.27 23.22 -21.75
CA ASN A 51 -3.18 24.16 -21.69
C ASN A 51 -2.42 23.96 -20.38
N GLU A 52 -1.08 24.01 -20.36
CA GLU A 52 -0.24 23.80 -19.18
C GLU A 52 -0.55 24.72 -18.00
N GLN A 53 -1.21 25.83 -18.24
CA GLN A 53 -1.59 26.81 -17.21
C GLN A 53 -3.04 26.66 -16.72
N GLU A 54 -3.88 25.93 -17.45
CA GLU A 54 -5.30 25.79 -17.15
C GLU A 54 -5.71 24.32 -17.13
N TYR A 55 -5.59 23.66 -15.97
CA TYR A 55 -6.10 22.30 -15.81
C TYR A 55 -7.63 22.32 -15.79
N PRO A 56 -8.32 21.80 -16.85
CA PRO A 56 -9.78 21.73 -16.85
C PRO A 56 -10.27 20.82 -15.71
N GLN A 57 -11.40 21.17 -15.08
CA GLN A 57 -11.97 20.40 -13.97
C GLN A 57 -12.10 18.90 -14.32
N LYS A 58 -12.50 18.58 -15.53
CA LYS A 58 -12.61 17.19 -16.01
C LYS A 58 -11.29 16.43 -15.94
N LEU A 59 -10.16 17.06 -16.24
CA LEU A 59 -8.84 16.46 -16.13
C LEU A 59 -8.49 16.23 -14.64
N ILE A 60 -8.71 17.25 -13.81
CA ILE A 60 -8.47 17.18 -12.36
C ILE A 60 -9.25 15.99 -11.78
N ASP A 61 -10.57 15.92 -12.02
CA ASP A 61 -11.42 14.83 -11.54
C ASP A 61 -10.87 13.47 -11.95
N ARG A 62 -10.56 13.27 -13.24
CA ARG A 62 -10.10 11.99 -13.77
C ARG A 62 -8.73 11.57 -13.26
N VAL A 63 -7.86 12.52 -12.99
CA VAL A 63 -6.53 12.25 -12.41
C VAL A 63 -6.66 11.84 -10.95
N TYR A 64 -7.54 12.49 -10.17
CA TYR A 64 -7.79 12.11 -8.78
C TYR A 64 -8.74 10.90 -8.62
N GLN A 65 -9.45 10.50 -9.66
CA GLN A 65 -10.19 9.23 -9.75
C GLN A 65 -9.32 8.05 -10.16
N CYS A 66 -8.00 8.20 -10.15
CA CYS A 66 -7.05 7.12 -10.42
C CYS A 66 -6.56 6.49 -9.11
N THR A 67 -6.59 5.15 -9.04
CA THR A 67 -6.07 4.40 -7.88
C THR A 67 -4.54 4.36 -7.81
N LEU A 68 -3.81 4.89 -8.79
CA LEU A 68 -2.35 4.84 -8.91
C LEU A 68 -1.76 3.41 -8.86
N CYS A 69 -2.56 2.41 -9.25
CA CYS A 69 -2.20 1.00 -9.13
C CYS A 69 -1.10 0.53 -10.10
N GLY A 70 -0.77 1.30 -11.14
CA GLY A 70 0.29 0.99 -12.10
C GLY A 70 -0.04 -0.08 -13.15
N ALA A 71 -1.24 -0.69 -13.16
CA ALA A 71 -1.58 -1.72 -14.14
C ALA A 71 -1.41 -1.26 -15.60
N CYS A 72 -1.70 0.00 -15.88
CA CYS A 72 -1.53 0.60 -17.21
C CYS A 72 -0.05 0.73 -17.63
N ARG A 73 0.89 0.84 -16.70
CA ARG A 73 2.33 0.83 -16.97
C ARG A 73 2.77 -0.56 -17.43
N GLU A 74 2.30 -1.61 -16.75
CA GLU A 74 2.71 -3.00 -17.04
C GLU A 74 2.36 -3.45 -18.48
N VAL A 75 1.25 -2.95 -19.03
CA VAL A 75 0.80 -3.32 -20.38
C VAL A 75 1.19 -2.32 -21.48
N CYS A 76 1.98 -1.30 -21.14
CA CYS A 76 2.37 -0.28 -22.09
C CYS A 76 3.53 -0.75 -22.97
N HIS A 77 3.28 -1.02 -24.26
CA HIS A 77 4.35 -1.42 -25.20
C HIS A 77 5.42 -0.36 -25.44
N LEU A 78 5.08 0.90 -25.17
CA LEU A 78 6.02 2.02 -25.33
C LEU A 78 6.78 2.31 -24.03
N ASN A 79 6.60 1.46 -23.00
CA ASN A 79 7.24 1.58 -21.69
C ASN A 79 7.01 2.94 -21.01
N ILE A 80 5.87 3.57 -21.26
CA ILE A 80 5.49 4.82 -20.61
C ILE A 80 5.20 4.54 -19.14
N ASP A 81 5.92 5.20 -18.24
CA ASP A 81 5.59 5.14 -16.81
C ASP A 81 4.36 5.99 -16.48
N THR A 82 3.21 5.45 -16.87
CA THR A 82 1.93 6.13 -16.67
C THR A 82 1.62 6.38 -15.18
N ARG A 83 2.12 5.57 -14.24
CA ARG A 83 1.94 5.81 -12.82
C ARG A 83 2.68 7.06 -12.38
N GLN A 84 3.95 7.19 -12.76
CA GLN A 84 4.76 8.37 -12.47
C GLN A 84 4.14 9.62 -13.11
N MET A 85 3.70 9.54 -14.36
CA MET A 85 3.00 10.65 -15.03
C MET A 85 1.80 11.16 -14.23
N TRP A 86 0.96 10.25 -13.67
CA TRP A 86 -0.20 10.71 -12.89
C TRP A 86 0.21 11.31 -11.54
N LEU A 87 1.28 10.85 -10.92
CA LEU A 87 1.85 11.46 -9.73
C LEU A 87 2.36 12.88 -10.02
N ASP A 88 3.12 13.05 -11.09
CA ASP A 88 3.67 14.35 -11.50
C ASP A 88 2.56 15.33 -11.89
N LEU A 89 1.54 14.83 -12.58
CA LEU A 89 0.39 15.65 -12.93
C LEU A 89 -0.38 16.11 -11.67
N ARG A 90 -0.59 15.20 -10.70
CA ARG A 90 -1.17 15.58 -9.41
C ARG A 90 -0.34 16.64 -8.70
N GLN A 91 1.00 16.54 -8.75
CA GLN A 91 1.88 17.52 -8.14
C GLN A 91 1.76 18.89 -8.83
N ARG A 92 1.72 18.93 -10.15
CA ARG A 92 1.51 20.19 -10.92
C ARG A 92 0.16 20.81 -10.59
N ILE A 93 -0.91 20.02 -10.56
CA ILE A 93 -2.26 20.46 -10.19
C ILE A 93 -2.27 21.00 -8.75
N ALA A 94 -1.66 20.29 -7.80
CA ALA A 94 -1.58 20.75 -6.41
C ALA A 94 -0.80 22.05 -6.25
N LYS A 95 0.33 22.19 -6.95
CA LYS A 95 1.12 23.46 -6.98
C LYS A 95 0.35 24.64 -7.58
N SER A 96 -0.56 24.40 -8.52
CA SER A 96 -1.44 25.42 -9.07
C SER A 96 -2.63 25.79 -8.16
N GLY A 97 -2.75 25.16 -6.99
CA GLY A 97 -3.86 25.39 -6.06
C GLY A 97 -5.19 24.75 -6.46
N LYS A 98 -5.20 23.85 -7.47
CA LYS A 98 -6.40 23.26 -8.04
C LYS A 98 -6.67 21.80 -7.63
N ALA A 99 -5.87 21.21 -6.72
CA ALA A 99 -6.16 19.89 -6.20
C ALA A 99 -7.48 19.90 -5.41
N PRO A 100 -8.19 18.75 -5.31
CA PRO A 100 -9.37 18.66 -4.46
C PRO A 100 -9.08 19.11 -3.03
N GLU A 101 -9.98 19.89 -2.42
CA GLU A 101 -9.82 20.47 -1.09
C GLU A 101 -9.47 19.42 -0.01
N VAL A 102 -10.05 18.24 -0.13
CA VAL A 102 -9.77 17.13 0.78
C VAL A 102 -8.29 16.69 0.78
N MET A 103 -7.53 16.97 -0.29
CA MET A 103 -6.10 16.70 -0.35
C MET A 103 -5.30 17.71 0.49
N TYR A 104 -5.69 18.98 0.47
CA TYR A 104 -5.08 20.00 1.32
C TYR A 104 -5.41 19.75 2.79
N SER A 105 -6.65 19.39 3.11
CA SER A 105 -7.05 18.98 4.47
C SER A 105 -6.24 17.78 4.98
N LEU A 106 -5.95 16.79 4.11
CA LEU A 106 -5.08 15.66 4.44
C LEU A 106 -3.65 16.12 4.77
N ARG A 107 -3.09 17.02 3.96
CA ARG A 107 -1.76 17.62 4.21
C ARG A 107 -1.72 18.30 5.56
N ASP A 108 -2.70 19.16 5.84
CA ASP A 108 -2.74 19.93 7.07
C ASP A 108 -2.89 19.03 8.29
N THR A 109 -3.72 17.97 8.19
CA THR A 109 -3.81 16.91 9.20
C THR A 109 -2.46 16.23 9.46
N VAL A 110 -1.72 15.87 8.40
CA VAL A 110 -0.41 15.23 8.56
C VAL A 110 0.63 16.19 9.14
N ARG A 111 0.61 17.47 8.76
CA ARG A 111 1.49 18.50 9.32
C ARG A 111 1.25 18.70 10.83
N ASP A 112 -0.01 18.77 11.23
CA ASP A 112 -0.39 19.07 12.61
C ASP A 112 -0.24 17.85 13.53
N LYS A 113 -0.61 16.66 13.05
CA LYS A 113 -0.72 15.44 13.87
C LYS A 113 0.32 14.37 13.55
N GLY A 114 1.15 14.54 12.53
CA GLY A 114 2.12 13.52 12.11
C GLY A 114 1.50 12.23 11.55
N ASN A 115 0.18 12.20 11.30
CA ASN A 115 -0.55 11.04 10.82
C ASN A 115 -1.78 11.43 9.97
N ILE A 116 -2.41 10.45 9.34
CA ILE A 116 -3.55 10.65 8.42
C ILE A 116 -4.92 10.62 9.10
N SER A 117 -5.01 10.23 10.37
CA SER A 117 -6.31 10.08 11.05
C SER A 117 -6.78 11.37 11.73
N GLY A 118 -5.85 12.26 12.05
CA GLY A 118 -6.11 13.46 12.87
C GLY A 118 -6.12 13.19 14.38
N GLU A 119 -5.98 11.93 14.79
CA GLU A 119 -5.86 11.54 16.20
C GLU A 119 -4.49 11.98 16.78
N GLU A 120 -4.43 12.09 18.11
CA GLU A 120 -3.17 12.34 18.80
C GLU A 120 -2.19 11.16 18.60
N GLN A 121 -0.89 11.44 18.55
CA GLN A 121 0.13 10.41 18.33
C GLN A 121 0.13 9.31 19.41
N SER A 122 -0.31 9.61 20.64
CA SER A 122 -0.49 8.62 21.70
C SER A 122 -1.50 7.54 21.34
N SER A 123 -2.48 7.84 20.49
CA SER A 123 -3.48 6.87 19.99
C SER A 123 -2.87 5.75 19.16
N ARG A 124 -1.61 5.91 18.68
CA ARG A 124 -0.87 4.83 18.00
C ARG A 124 -0.57 3.62 18.88
N LEU A 125 -0.76 3.74 20.19
CA LEU A 125 -0.52 2.66 21.16
C LEU A 125 -1.79 1.85 21.46
N LEU A 126 -3.00 2.35 21.13
CA LEU A 126 -4.27 1.71 21.47
C LEU A 126 -4.42 0.27 20.97
N TRP A 127 -3.83 -0.06 19.82
CA TRP A 127 -3.86 -1.43 19.31
C TRP A 127 -3.19 -2.44 20.25
N SER A 128 -2.20 -2.01 21.03
CA SER A 128 -1.44 -2.88 21.94
C SER A 128 -2.18 -3.17 23.26
N GLU A 129 -3.17 -2.36 23.63
CA GLU A 129 -3.97 -2.58 24.86
C GLU A 129 -4.79 -3.87 24.81
N ASN A 130 -5.07 -4.39 23.61
CA ASN A 130 -5.79 -5.64 23.41
C ASN A 130 -4.87 -6.85 23.19
N LEU A 131 -3.58 -6.74 23.46
CA LEU A 131 -2.68 -7.89 23.51
C LEU A 131 -2.91 -8.63 24.83
N ASP A 132 -2.81 -9.98 24.79
CA ASP A 132 -2.93 -10.81 26.00
C ASP A 132 -1.81 -10.47 27.00
N GLU A 133 -0.63 -10.15 26.48
CA GLU A 133 0.54 -9.64 27.21
C GLU A 133 1.26 -8.62 26.32
N VAL A 134 1.56 -7.44 26.87
CA VAL A 134 2.36 -6.42 26.18
C VAL A 134 3.84 -6.74 26.38
N PRO A 135 4.60 -7.05 25.31
CA PRO A 135 6.01 -7.40 25.45
C PRO A 135 6.83 -6.27 26.08
N GLU A 136 7.76 -6.62 26.96
CA GLU A 136 8.70 -5.65 27.50
C GLU A 136 9.54 -5.02 26.39
N GLY A 137 9.67 -3.70 26.40
CA GLY A 137 10.39 -2.95 25.38
C GLY A 137 9.67 -2.90 24.03
N LEU A 138 8.35 -3.11 23.99
CA LEU A 138 7.54 -2.97 22.78
C LEU A 138 7.80 -1.65 22.05
N ASN A 139 8.06 -0.57 22.77
CA ASN A 139 8.32 0.74 22.20
C ASN A 139 9.67 1.30 22.63
N GLY A 140 10.47 1.78 21.69
CA GLY A 140 11.68 2.56 21.94
C GLY A 140 12.90 1.77 22.48
N LYS A 141 12.90 0.44 22.39
CA LYS A 141 14.05 -0.39 22.78
C LYS A 141 15.21 -0.18 21.82
N LYS A 142 16.42 0.01 22.37
CA LYS A 142 17.66 0.18 21.58
C LYS A 142 18.24 -1.14 21.11
N ASN A 143 18.92 -1.10 19.97
CA ASN A 143 19.59 -2.24 19.34
C ASN A 143 18.69 -3.47 19.16
N PRO A 144 17.45 -3.32 18.66
CA PRO A 144 16.61 -4.47 18.36
C PRO A 144 17.10 -5.18 17.08
N GLU A 145 16.78 -6.48 16.94
CA GLU A 145 16.92 -7.19 15.66
C GLU A 145 15.98 -6.56 14.62
N VAL A 146 14.74 -6.25 15.04
CA VAL A 146 13.69 -5.70 14.18
C VAL A 146 13.09 -4.44 14.78
N LEU A 147 13.03 -3.38 13.99
CA LEU A 147 12.09 -2.30 14.23
C LEU A 147 10.84 -2.56 13.37
N TYR A 148 9.70 -2.74 14.02
CA TYR A 148 8.43 -2.91 13.32
C TYR A 148 7.76 -1.54 13.12
N PHE A 149 7.79 -1.03 11.89
CA PHE A 149 7.11 0.20 11.49
C PHE A 149 5.66 -0.11 11.16
N LEU A 150 4.73 0.39 11.97
CA LEU A 150 3.31 0.04 11.87
C LEU A 150 2.61 0.70 10.68
N GLY A 151 2.91 1.97 10.44
CA GLY A 151 2.14 2.82 9.53
C GLY A 151 0.82 3.31 10.15
N CYS A 152 0.24 4.34 9.56
CA CYS A 152 -0.95 4.99 10.12
C CYS A 152 -2.19 4.08 10.14
N VAL A 153 -2.38 3.25 9.10
CA VAL A 153 -3.62 2.45 8.98
C VAL A 153 -3.72 1.40 10.08
N SER A 154 -2.64 0.66 10.36
CA SER A 154 -2.70 -0.40 11.37
C SER A 154 -2.61 0.10 12.81
N SER A 155 -2.01 1.29 13.01
CA SER A 155 -1.88 1.86 14.36
C SER A 155 -3.06 2.72 14.81
N LEU A 156 -3.80 3.33 13.87
CA LEU A 156 -4.82 4.35 14.19
C LEU A 156 -6.25 3.97 13.75
N PHE A 157 -6.41 2.90 12.97
CA PHE A 157 -7.75 2.47 12.54
C PHE A 157 -8.10 1.13 13.17
N PRO A 158 -9.10 1.07 14.08
CA PRO A 158 -9.43 -0.15 14.85
C PRO A 158 -9.67 -1.41 14.00
N ALA A 159 -10.23 -1.25 12.79
CA ALA A 159 -10.46 -2.37 11.86
C ALA A 159 -9.16 -3.06 11.38
N ALA A 160 -7.99 -2.45 11.64
CA ALA A 160 -6.68 -2.97 11.23
C ALA A 160 -5.77 -3.33 12.42
N TYR A 161 -6.19 -3.14 13.67
CA TYR A 161 -5.40 -3.42 14.88
C TYR A 161 -4.93 -4.87 14.98
N SER A 162 -5.70 -5.82 14.46
CA SER A 162 -5.33 -7.23 14.40
C SER A 162 -4.06 -7.53 13.61
N ILE A 163 -3.65 -6.63 12.70
CA ILE A 163 -2.43 -6.80 11.89
C ILE A 163 -1.16 -6.66 12.77
N PRO A 164 -0.93 -5.53 13.47
CA PRO A 164 0.22 -5.40 14.36
C PRO A 164 0.15 -6.37 15.55
N GLN A 165 -1.04 -6.63 16.11
CA GLN A 165 -1.21 -7.64 17.14
C GLN A 165 -0.73 -9.01 16.68
N SER A 166 -1.08 -9.42 15.46
CA SER A 166 -0.65 -10.69 14.88
C SER A 166 0.87 -10.73 14.68
N MET A 167 1.46 -9.66 14.13
CA MET A 167 2.89 -9.60 13.91
C MET A 167 3.68 -9.64 15.22
N VAL A 168 3.23 -8.91 16.23
CA VAL A 168 3.84 -8.93 17.58
C VAL A 168 3.73 -10.31 18.21
N LYS A 169 2.56 -10.97 18.15
CA LYS A 169 2.39 -12.36 18.64
C LYS A 169 3.35 -13.33 17.94
N ILE A 170 3.53 -13.22 16.62
CA ILE A 170 4.48 -14.06 15.89
C ILE A 170 5.90 -13.80 16.38
N MET A 171 6.36 -12.54 16.38
CA MET A 171 7.72 -12.19 16.77
C MET A 171 8.05 -12.60 18.20
N THR A 172 7.11 -12.41 19.13
CA THR A 172 7.25 -12.86 20.54
C THR A 172 7.37 -14.37 20.62
N LYS A 173 6.49 -15.13 19.94
CA LYS A 173 6.49 -16.61 19.94
C LYS A 173 7.81 -17.19 19.42
N VAL A 174 8.40 -16.59 18.39
CA VAL A 174 9.66 -17.06 17.80
C VAL A 174 10.92 -16.43 18.42
N GLY A 175 10.79 -15.66 19.49
CA GLY A 175 11.91 -15.09 20.24
C GLY A 175 12.70 -14.02 19.47
N VAL A 176 12.03 -13.22 18.62
CA VAL A 176 12.66 -12.07 17.94
C VAL A 176 12.82 -10.92 18.95
N ASN A 177 13.99 -10.31 18.98
CA ASN A 177 14.23 -9.05 19.69
C ASN A 177 13.71 -7.88 18.83
N PHE A 178 12.54 -7.35 19.14
CA PHE A 178 11.90 -6.30 18.33
C PHE A 178 11.44 -5.11 19.18
N THR A 179 11.16 -4.02 18.48
CA THR A 179 10.53 -2.81 19.06
C THR A 179 9.70 -2.10 18.01
N THR A 180 8.89 -1.13 18.42
CA THR A 180 8.23 -0.15 17.56
C THR A 180 8.64 1.27 17.96
N MET A 181 8.30 2.25 17.16
CA MET A 181 8.50 3.66 17.51
C MET A 181 7.40 4.21 18.44
N GLY A 182 6.31 3.47 18.57
CA GLY A 182 5.17 3.90 19.39
C GLY A 182 4.59 5.23 18.92
N ALA A 183 4.38 6.16 19.86
CA ALA A 183 3.86 7.49 19.60
C ALA A 183 4.82 8.41 18.79
N GLU A 184 6.08 8.01 18.63
CA GLU A 184 7.06 8.81 17.88
C GLU A 184 7.08 8.50 16.37
N GLU A 185 6.29 7.51 15.94
CA GLU A 185 6.19 7.13 14.52
C GLU A 185 5.41 8.18 13.72
N MET A 186 6.06 8.81 12.74
CA MET A 186 5.42 9.75 11.84
C MET A 186 4.87 9.04 10.58
N CYS A 187 3.91 9.67 9.91
CA CYS A 187 3.43 9.20 8.60
C CYS A 187 4.60 8.99 7.64
N CYS A 188 4.57 7.90 6.85
CA CYS A 188 5.61 7.67 5.84
C CYS A 188 5.57 8.68 4.67
N GLY A 189 4.53 9.49 4.53
CA GLY A 189 4.37 10.47 3.45
C GLY A 189 3.70 9.94 2.17
N PHE A 190 3.46 8.64 2.03
CA PHE A 190 2.81 8.08 0.84
C PHE A 190 1.47 8.74 0.50
N PRO A 191 0.55 9.01 1.45
CA PRO A 191 -0.71 9.67 1.13
C PRO A 191 -0.54 11.09 0.58
N LEU A 192 0.49 11.81 1.04
CA LEU A 192 0.83 13.14 0.51
C LEU A 192 1.42 13.04 -0.90
N MET A 193 2.28 12.06 -1.16
CA MET A 193 2.79 11.78 -2.50
C MET A 193 1.64 11.45 -3.46
N ALA A 194 0.73 10.58 -3.04
CA ALA A 194 -0.46 10.23 -3.82
C ALA A 194 -1.43 11.43 -4.02
N ALA A 195 -1.39 12.42 -3.16
CA ALA A 195 -2.14 13.68 -3.32
C ALA A 195 -1.45 14.70 -4.23
N GLY A 196 -0.16 14.51 -4.55
CA GLY A 196 0.67 15.48 -5.27
C GLY A 196 1.26 16.58 -4.36
N LEU A 197 1.22 16.40 -3.04
CA LEU A 197 1.65 17.37 -2.02
C LEU A 197 2.97 16.91 -1.39
N THR A 198 4.06 17.01 -2.16
CA THR A 198 5.33 16.34 -1.84
C THR A 198 6.28 17.16 -0.97
N ASP A 199 5.99 18.44 -0.73
CA ASP A 199 6.92 19.36 -0.06
C ASP A 199 7.26 18.95 1.39
N ASP A 200 6.32 18.31 2.08
CA ASP A 200 6.50 17.88 3.48
C ASP A 200 7.14 16.49 3.62
N ILE A 201 7.24 15.70 2.54
CA ILE A 201 7.68 14.30 2.61
C ILE A 201 9.14 14.20 3.05
N LYS A 202 9.97 15.13 2.60
CA LYS A 202 11.40 15.16 2.98
C LYS A 202 11.56 15.32 4.49
N LYS A 203 10.81 16.22 5.11
CA LYS A 203 10.82 16.44 6.56
C LYS A 203 10.37 15.18 7.31
N LEU A 204 9.26 14.55 6.89
CA LEU A 204 8.78 13.30 7.47
C LEU A 204 9.81 12.18 7.35
N ALA A 205 10.52 12.10 6.21
CA ALA A 205 11.59 11.13 6.01
C ALA A 205 12.75 11.35 6.98
N GLU A 206 13.23 12.59 7.10
CA GLU A 206 14.33 12.96 7.99
C GLU A 206 13.98 12.67 9.47
N GLU A 207 12.77 13.03 9.92
CA GLU A 207 12.30 12.78 11.29
C GLU A 207 12.20 11.26 11.59
N ASN A 208 11.57 10.49 10.72
CA ASN A 208 11.46 9.04 10.89
C ASN A 208 12.83 8.36 10.89
N ILE A 209 13.74 8.73 9.97
CA ILE A 209 15.07 8.13 9.87
C ILE A 209 15.88 8.45 11.12
N ALA A 210 15.91 9.71 11.57
CA ALA A 210 16.65 10.12 12.75
C ALA A 210 16.23 9.30 13.99
N ARG A 211 14.92 9.11 14.17
CA ARG A 211 14.40 8.29 15.28
C ARG A 211 14.82 6.83 15.18
N ILE A 212 14.82 6.26 13.99
CA ILE A 212 15.23 4.87 13.79
C ILE A 212 16.75 4.72 13.97
N GLU A 213 17.54 5.67 13.50
CA GLU A 213 19.00 5.69 13.73
C GLU A 213 19.34 5.72 15.23
N GLU A 214 18.59 6.46 16.05
CA GLU A 214 18.73 6.46 17.52
C GLU A 214 18.46 5.08 18.16
N LEU A 215 17.54 4.30 17.58
CA LEU A 215 17.20 2.95 18.05
C LEU A 215 18.17 1.89 17.52
N SER A 216 18.89 2.17 16.44
CA SER A 216 19.91 1.31 15.82
C SER A 216 19.43 -0.13 15.55
N PRO A 217 18.33 -0.37 14.83
CA PRO A 217 17.85 -1.72 14.50
C PRO A 217 18.73 -2.40 13.45
N SER A 218 18.74 -3.74 13.43
CA SER A 218 19.37 -4.49 12.35
C SER A 218 18.58 -4.43 11.04
N CYS A 219 17.25 -4.32 11.11
CA CYS A 219 16.38 -4.11 9.95
C CYS A 219 15.05 -3.47 10.36
N ILE A 220 14.35 -2.90 9.36
CA ILE A 220 12.97 -2.44 9.51
C ILE A 220 12.03 -3.42 8.83
N VAL A 221 10.92 -3.76 9.49
CA VAL A 221 9.86 -4.59 8.93
C VAL A 221 8.55 -3.81 8.91
N MET A 222 7.78 -3.92 7.84
CA MET A 222 6.48 -3.25 7.67
C MET A 222 5.45 -4.19 7.07
N SER A 223 4.19 -4.06 7.49
CA SER A 223 3.05 -4.78 6.90
C SER A 223 2.27 -3.91 5.90
N CYS A 224 2.74 -2.70 5.62
CA CYS A 224 2.13 -1.79 4.64
C CYS A 224 3.03 -1.65 3.41
N PRO A 225 2.60 -2.13 2.23
CA PRO A 225 3.39 -2.02 0.99
C PRO A 225 3.66 -0.58 0.56
N SER A 226 2.72 0.33 0.81
CA SER A 226 2.89 1.74 0.46
C SER A 226 3.95 2.41 1.35
N CYS A 227 4.00 2.04 2.64
CA CYS A 227 5.10 2.45 3.52
C CYS A 227 6.42 1.85 3.04
N LEU A 228 6.45 0.54 2.74
CA LEU A 228 7.64 -0.13 2.19
C LEU A 228 8.15 0.59 0.94
N HIS A 229 7.26 0.85 -0.03
CA HIS A 229 7.62 1.53 -1.28
C HIS A 229 8.23 2.91 -1.01
N THR A 230 7.61 3.70 -0.12
CA THR A 230 8.09 5.03 0.24
C THR A 230 9.48 4.96 0.90
N TRP A 231 9.66 4.07 1.86
CA TRP A 231 10.93 3.89 2.54
C TRP A 231 12.04 3.39 1.61
N LYS A 232 11.75 2.38 0.80
CA LYS A 232 12.74 1.70 -0.02
C LYS A 232 13.13 2.45 -1.29
N HIS A 233 12.21 3.23 -1.86
CA HIS A 233 12.40 3.87 -3.17
C HIS A 233 12.34 5.39 -3.11
N GLU A 234 11.41 5.97 -2.34
CA GLU A 234 11.22 7.41 -2.34
C GLU A 234 12.16 8.14 -1.38
N TYR A 235 12.36 7.62 -0.17
CA TYR A 235 13.26 8.24 0.79
C TYR A 235 14.71 8.35 0.29
N PRO A 236 15.34 7.27 -0.24
CA PRO A 236 16.68 7.37 -0.82
C PRO A 236 16.77 8.42 -1.93
N ARG A 237 15.76 8.47 -2.80
CA ARG A 237 15.67 9.43 -3.90
C ARG A 237 15.54 10.87 -3.38
N LEU A 238 14.66 11.11 -2.40
CA LEU A 238 14.41 12.44 -1.81
C LEU A 238 15.61 13.00 -1.05
N LEU A 239 16.31 12.12 -0.35
CA LEU A 239 17.43 12.48 0.51
C LEU A 239 18.78 12.37 -0.21
N ASN A 240 18.79 11.85 -1.42
CA ASN A 240 19.99 11.56 -2.19
C ASN A 240 21.03 10.76 -1.36
N ARG A 241 20.55 9.78 -0.61
CA ARG A 241 21.38 8.86 0.18
C ARG A 241 20.71 7.51 0.34
N GLU A 242 21.49 6.45 0.45
CA GLU A 242 20.99 5.12 0.84
C GLU A 242 20.54 5.10 2.31
N LEU A 243 19.59 4.21 2.62
CA LEU A 243 19.20 3.97 4.01
C LEU A 243 20.25 3.09 4.71
N PRO A 244 20.62 3.38 5.97
CA PRO A 244 21.67 2.64 6.69
C PRO A 244 21.22 1.26 7.19
N PHE A 245 19.98 0.84 6.89
CA PHE A 245 19.38 -0.41 7.33
C PHE A 245 18.51 -1.03 6.24
N PRO A 246 18.40 -2.37 6.16
CA PRO A 246 17.48 -3.05 5.28
C PRO A 246 16.02 -2.76 5.64
N VAL A 247 15.18 -2.59 4.61
CA VAL A 247 13.73 -2.42 4.78
C VAL A 247 13.02 -3.59 4.10
N LEU A 248 12.23 -4.33 4.86
CA LEU A 248 11.56 -5.56 4.44
C LEU A 248 10.04 -5.46 4.63
N HIS A 249 9.31 -6.08 3.71
CA HIS A 249 7.90 -6.36 3.95
C HIS A 249 7.74 -7.53 4.93
N SER A 250 6.63 -7.55 5.70
CA SER A 250 6.33 -8.66 6.63
C SER A 250 6.34 -10.03 5.95
N SER A 251 5.92 -10.13 4.67
CA SER A 251 6.00 -11.39 3.91
C SER A 251 7.42 -11.90 3.72
N GLN A 252 8.36 -11.01 3.44
CA GLN A 252 9.77 -11.36 3.26
C GLN A 252 10.40 -11.78 4.59
N TYR A 253 10.12 -11.03 5.64
CA TYR A 253 10.66 -11.33 6.97
C TYR A 253 10.10 -12.63 7.55
N LEU A 254 8.80 -12.86 7.46
CA LEU A 254 8.17 -14.09 7.94
C LEU A 254 8.61 -15.32 7.13
N LEU A 255 8.79 -15.18 5.81
CA LEU A 255 9.33 -16.25 4.97
C LEU A 255 10.77 -16.58 5.39
N LYS A 256 11.62 -15.58 5.66
CA LYS A 256 12.97 -15.78 6.18
C LYS A 256 12.94 -16.58 7.49
N LEU A 257 12.11 -16.20 8.46
CA LEU A 257 11.95 -16.93 9.73
C LEU A 257 11.48 -18.38 9.51
N ARG A 258 10.62 -18.60 8.52
CA ARG A 258 10.17 -19.96 8.13
C ARG A 258 11.32 -20.78 7.56
N GLN A 259 12.12 -20.21 6.68
CA GLN A 259 13.29 -20.87 6.05
C GLN A 259 14.40 -21.19 7.07
N GLU A 260 14.58 -20.34 8.06
CA GLU A 260 15.50 -20.54 9.19
C GLU A 260 14.99 -21.59 10.21
N GLY A 261 13.77 -22.09 10.04
CA GLY A 261 13.15 -23.06 10.98
C GLY A 261 12.67 -22.45 12.30
N ARG A 262 12.73 -21.13 12.44
CA ARG A 262 12.24 -20.41 13.63
C ARG A 262 10.71 -20.32 13.66
N LEU A 263 10.07 -20.17 12.51
CA LEU A 263 8.61 -20.11 12.38
C LEU A 263 8.05 -21.49 12.08
N LYS A 264 7.46 -22.14 13.09
CA LYS A 264 6.79 -23.43 12.96
C LYS A 264 5.28 -23.22 12.74
N LEU A 265 4.71 -23.94 11.77
CA LEU A 265 3.32 -23.82 11.37
C LEU A 265 2.64 -25.19 11.43
N LYS A 266 1.48 -25.25 12.08
CA LYS A 266 0.66 -26.45 12.17
C LYS A 266 -0.07 -26.73 10.87
N GLU A 267 -0.40 -28.00 10.63
CA GLU A 267 -1.21 -28.43 9.51
C GLU A 267 -2.66 -27.93 9.63
N LYS A 268 -3.19 -27.42 8.52
CA LYS A 268 -4.59 -27.02 8.43
C LYS A 268 -5.08 -27.09 7.00
N GLU A 269 -6.01 -27.98 6.73
CA GLU A 269 -6.67 -28.02 5.43
C GLU A 269 -7.53 -26.78 5.20
N GLN A 270 -7.15 -25.99 4.22
CA GLN A 270 -7.87 -24.76 3.84
C GLN A 270 -7.57 -24.36 2.40
N ILE A 271 -8.62 -23.95 1.67
CA ILE A 271 -8.46 -23.30 0.35
C ILE A 271 -8.41 -21.79 0.56
N VAL A 272 -7.33 -21.19 0.10
CA VAL A 272 -7.12 -19.74 0.17
C VAL A 272 -6.84 -19.16 -1.21
N THR A 273 -7.14 -17.89 -1.40
CA THR A 273 -6.68 -17.12 -2.56
C THR A 273 -5.84 -15.95 -2.07
N TYR A 274 -4.97 -15.41 -2.93
CA TYR A 274 -4.12 -14.28 -2.60
C TYR A 274 -4.43 -13.06 -3.47
N HIS A 275 -4.61 -11.91 -2.83
CA HIS A 275 -4.69 -10.62 -3.51
C HIS A 275 -3.33 -9.95 -3.52
N ASP A 276 -2.77 -9.71 -4.70
CA ASP A 276 -1.53 -8.96 -4.87
C ASP A 276 -1.78 -7.45 -4.69
N PRO A 277 -1.26 -6.83 -3.61
CA PRO A 277 -1.32 -5.39 -3.46
C PRO A 277 -0.45 -4.70 -4.52
N CYS A 278 -0.95 -3.63 -5.11
CA CYS A 278 -0.25 -2.94 -6.20
C CYS A 278 1.14 -2.42 -5.80
N ASP A 279 1.27 -1.85 -4.59
CA ASP A 279 2.55 -1.33 -4.13
C ASP A 279 3.53 -2.42 -3.69
N LEU A 280 3.03 -3.62 -3.31
CA LEU A 280 3.89 -4.77 -3.03
C LEU A 280 4.39 -5.43 -4.31
N GLY A 281 3.47 -5.80 -5.21
CA GLY A 281 3.78 -6.46 -6.47
C GLY A 281 4.37 -5.49 -7.49
N ARG A 282 3.53 -4.77 -8.24
CA ARG A 282 3.95 -3.93 -9.38
C ARG A 282 4.97 -2.84 -9.03
N ASN A 283 4.86 -2.25 -7.84
CA ASN A 283 5.72 -1.13 -7.47
C ASN A 283 6.95 -1.51 -6.64
N SER A 284 7.02 -2.76 -6.12
CA SER A 284 8.17 -3.23 -5.32
C SER A 284 8.70 -4.62 -5.74
N GLY A 285 8.09 -5.28 -6.73
CA GLY A 285 8.56 -6.54 -7.29
C GLY A 285 8.37 -7.77 -6.39
N ILE A 286 7.57 -7.68 -5.33
CA ILE A 286 7.39 -8.73 -4.33
C ILE A 286 6.10 -9.51 -4.62
N TYR A 287 6.22 -10.65 -5.30
CA TYR A 287 5.11 -11.52 -5.70
C TYR A 287 5.20 -12.92 -5.11
N ASP A 288 6.41 -13.46 -5.00
CA ASP A 288 6.62 -14.86 -4.67
C ASP A 288 6.69 -15.11 -3.17
N GLU A 289 7.26 -14.21 -2.39
CA GLU A 289 7.43 -14.39 -0.95
C GLU A 289 6.09 -14.57 -0.21
N PRO A 290 5.02 -13.80 -0.48
CA PRO A 290 3.71 -14.07 0.11
C PRO A 290 3.17 -15.45 -0.24
N ARG A 291 3.33 -15.90 -1.51
CA ARG A 291 2.88 -17.20 -1.98
C ARG A 291 3.64 -18.35 -1.34
N GLN A 292 4.96 -18.25 -1.32
CA GLN A 292 5.82 -19.23 -0.66
C GLN A 292 5.48 -19.37 0.82
N LEU A 293 5.23 -18.26 1.51
CA LEU A 293 4.84 -18.27 2.91
C LEU A 293 3.47 -18.93 3.11
N ILE A 294 2.46 -18.60 2.29
CA ILE A 294 1.13 -19.20 2.35
C ILE A 294 1.21 -20.71 2.09
N THR A 295 1.90 -21.13 1.04
CA THR A 295 2.01 -22.54 0.65
C THR A 295 2.94 -23.36 1.55
N SER A 296 3.75 -22.70 2.39
CA SER A 296 4.57 -23.36 3.41
C SER A 296 3.76 -23.89 4.60
N VAL A 297 2.48 -23.50 4.72
CA VAL A 297 1.56 -24.05 5.73
C VAL A 297 1.06 -25.42 5.24
N PRO A 298 1.33 -26.53 5.97
CA PRO A 298 0.87 -27.85 5.55
C PRO A 298 -0.67 -27.88 5.44
N GLY A 299 -1.19 -28.54 4.39
CA GLY A 299 -2.64 -28.66 4.13
C GLY A 299 -3.28 -27.43 3.45
N VAL A 300 -2.59 -26.31 3.33
CA VAL A 300 -3.13 -25.12 2.64
C VAL A 300 -3.00 -25.26 1.13
N LYS A 301 -4.11 -25.07 0.42
CA LYS A 301 -4.17 -24.99 -1.04
C LYS A 301 -4.39 -23.57 -1.49
N LEU A 302 -3.41 -22.98 -2.17
CA LEU A 302 -3.53 -21.68 -2.81
C LEU A 302 -4.21 -21.82 -4.18
N VAL A 303 -5.30 -21.09 -4.40
CA VAL A 303 -5.99 -20.96 -5.69
C VAL A 303 -5.87 -19.50 -6.15
N GLU A 304 -5.23 -19.29 -7.28
CA GLU A 304 -5.04 -17.94 -7.82
C GLU A 304 -6.35 -17.38 -8.39
N MET A 305 -6.51 -16.05 -8.29
CA MET A 305 -7.53 -15.35 -9.05
C MET A 305 -7.13 -15.34 -10.53
N GLU A 306 -8.09 -15.20 -11.44
CA GLU A 306 -7.82 -15.07 -12.88
C GLU A 306 -6.80 -13.95 -13.17
N ARG A 307 -7.01 -12.78 -12.54
CA ARG A 307 -6.08 -11.64 -12.61
C ARG A 307 -5.26 -11.58 -11.34
N ASN A 308 -4.04 -12.06 -11.40
CA ASN A 308 -3.09 -12.12 -10.29
C ASN A 308 -1.72 -11.53 -10.70
N ARG A 309 -0.77 -11.44 -9.78
CA ARG A 309 0.57 -10.90 -9.96
C ARG A 309 0.52 -9.50 -10.61
N GLU A 310 1.28 -9.27 -11.68
CA GLU A 310 1.31 -8.01 -12.44
C GLU A 310 -0.07 -7.64 -13.02
N ASN A 311 -0.91 -8.63 -13.32
CA ASN A 311 -2.25 -8.42 -13.85
C ASN A 311 -3.32 -8.23 -12.76
N SER A 312 -2.96 -8.26 -11.49
CA SER A 312 -3.92 -8.16 -10.38
C SER A 312 -4.80 -6.92 -10.48
N LEU A 313 -6.11 -7.10 -10.36
CA LEU A 313 -7.06 -5.97 -10.26
C LEU A 313 -6.85 -5.25 -8.92
N CYS A 314 -6.85 -3.91 -8.94
CA CYS A 314 -6.77 -3.10 -7.72
C CYS A 314 -7.94 -3.38 -6.77
N CYS A 315 -7.70 -3.29 -5.46
CA CYS A 315 -8.75 -3.42 -4.44
C CYS A 315 -9.71 -2.21 -4.36
N GLY A 316 -9.39 -1.09 -5.03
CA GLY A 316 -10.16 0.15 -4.98
C GLY A 316 -9.67 1.17 -3.94
N GLY A 317 -8.87 0.76 -2.94
CA GLY A 317 -8.44 1.64 -1.83
C GLY A 317 -7.19 2.48 -2.08
N GLY A 318 -6.58 2.42 -3.29
CA GLY A 318 -5.35 3.13 -3.61
C GLY A 318 -5.56 4.58 -4.05
N GLY A 319 -4.44 5.36 -4.14
CA GLY A 319 -4.41 6.67 -4.76
C GLY A 319 -5.29 7.74 -4.08
N ASN A 320 -5.62 7.59 -2.82
CA ASN A 320 -6.58 8.42 -2.07
C ASN A 320 -7.99 8.45 -2.68
N LEU A 321 -8.35 7.45 -3.50
CA LEU A 321 -9.63 7.44 -4.21
C LEU A 321 -10.84 7.46 -3.27
N GLU A 322 -10.76 6.78 -2.11
CA GLU A 322 -11.84 6.81 -1.11
C GLU A 322 -12.17 8.22 -0.59
N MET A 323 -11.21 9.15 -0.68
CA MET A 323 -11.38 10.55 -0.25
C MET A 323 -12.00 11.41 -1.35
N THR A 324 -11.74 11.09 -2.63
CA THR A 324 -12.17 11.89 -3.78
C THR A 324 -13.43 11.34 -4.45
N ASP A 325 -13.60 10.01 -4.47
CA ASP A 325 -14.76 9.35 -5.09
C ASP A 325 -15.01 7.99 -4.40
N LYS A 326 -15.79 8.04 -3.32
CA LYS A 326 -16.14 6.85 -2.52
C LYS A 326 -16.94 5.81 -3.31
N GLU A 327 -17.79 6.27 -4.23
CA GLU A 327 -18.64 5.38 -5.03
C GLU A 327 -17.79 4.60 -6.02
N LEU A 328 -16.90 5.26 -6.75
CA LEU A 328 -15.97 4.62 -7.67
C LEU A 328 -15.07 3.62 -6.94
N ALA A 329 -14.54 4.00 -5.77
CA ALA A 329 -13.72 3.11 -4.93
C ALA A 329 -14.49 1.85 -4.53
N ALA A 330 -15.74 2.00 -4.09
CA ALA A 330 -16.60 0.89 -3.69
C ALA A 330 -16.93 -0.03 -4.89
N ASN A 331 -17.25 0.53 -6.03
CA ASN A 331 -17.57 -0.25 -7.23
C ASN A 331 -16.37 -1.03 -7.78
N ILE A 332 -15.16 -0.47 -7.70
CA ILE A 332 -13.91 -1.21 -8.01
C ILE A 332 -13.72 -2.37 -7.03
N SER A 333 -14.02 -2.14 -5.75
CA SER A 333 -13.94 -3.19 -4.71
C SER A 333 -14.95 -4.32 -4.96
N ASP A 334 -16.15 -4.00 -5.43
CA ASP A 334 -17.18 -4.99 -5.77
C ASP A 334 -16.70 -5.91 -6.91
N LEU A 335 -16.00 -5.38 -7.93
CA LEU A 335 -15.36 -6.20 -8.99
C LEU A 335 -14.33 -7.18 -8.37
N LYS A 336 -13.50 -6.71 -7.44
CA LYS A 336 -12.52 -7.57 -6.76
C LYS A 336 -13.20 -8.68 -5.96
N VAL A 337 -14.30 -8.39 -5.26
CA VAL A 337 -15.07 -9.41 -4.52
C VAL A 337 -15.62 -10.49 -5.44
N ASN A 338 -16.08 -10.14 -6.65
CA ASN A 338 -16.55 -11.12 -7.63
C ASN A 338 -15.43 -12.09 -8.04
N MET A 339 -14.23 -11.56 -8.36
CA MET A 339 -13.07 -12.40 -8.66
C MET A 339 -12.66 -13.32 -7.51
N ILE A 340 -12.75 -12.84 -6.26
CA ILE A 340 -12.48 -13.66 -5.07
C ILE A 340 -13.49 -14.82 -4.99
N LYS A 341 -14.78 -14.56 -5.21
CA LYS A 341 -15.84 -15.59 -5.18
C LYS A 341 -15.65 -16.67 -6.25
N GLU A 342 -15.18 -16.31 -7.42
CA GLU A 342 -14.91 -17.22 -8.53
C GLU A 342 -13.82 -18.25 -8.21
N THR A 343 -12.90 -17.94 -7.29
CA THR A 343 -11.88 -18.91 -6.84
C THR A 343 -12.44 -20.05 -5.98
N GLY A 344 -13.64 -19.91 -5.42
CA GLY A 344 -14.19 -20.82 -4.43
C GLY A 344 -13.45 -20.85 -3.09
N ALA A 345 -12.48 -19.98 -2.87
CA ALA A 345 -11.71 -19.91 -1.64
C ALA A 345 -12.55 -19.38 -0.46
N GLN A 346 -12.34 -19.96 0.70
CA GLN A 346 -13.00 -19.52 1.95
C GLN A 346 -12.32 -18.30 2.58
N THR A 347 -11.06 -18.07 2.21
CA THR A 347 -10.25 -16.95 2.72
C THR A 347 -9.48 -16.30 1.57
N VAL A 348 -9.52 -14.96 1.51
CA VAL A 348 -8.57 -14.18 0.74
C VAL A 348 -7.53 -13.59 1.69
N VAL A 349 -6.26 -13.84 1.36
CA VAL A 349 -5.10 -13.30 2.07
C VAL A 349 -4.52 -12.13 1.28
N THR A 350 -4.06 -11.10 1.96
CA THR A 350 -3.37 -9.97 1.35
C THR A 350 -2.27 -9.44 2.28
N GLY A 351 -1.19 -8.92 1.73
CA GLY A 351 -0.13 -8.26 2.50
C GLY A 351 -0.26 -6.74 2.46
N CYS A 352 -1.45 -6.20 2.75
CA CYS A 352 -1.67 -4.74 2.73
C CYS A 352 -2.83 -4.35 3.64
N GLN A 353 -2.55 -3.50 4.60
CA GLN A 353 -3.50 -2.97 5.57
C GLN A 353 -4.72 -2.29 4.90
N GLN A 354 -4.47 -1.47 3.89
CA GLN A 354 -5.53 -0.79 3.14
C GLN A 354 -6.34 -1.77 2.30
N CYS A 355 -5.71 -2.71 1.60
CA CYS A 355 -6.43 -3.73 0.83
C CYS A 355 -7.32 -4.59 1.72
N LYS A 356 -6.81 -5.02 2.89
CA LYS A 356 -7.61 -5.74 3.89
C LYS A 356 -8.85 -4.95 4.29
N ARG A 357 -8.68 -3.67 4.68
CA ARG A 357 -9.77 -2.79 5.11
C ARG A 357 -10.82 -2.63 4.01
N THR A 358 -10.39 -2.31 2.80
CA THR A 358 -11.26 -2.07 1.65
C THR A 358 -12.02 -3.32 1.25
N MET A 359 -11.33 -4.47 1.07
CA MET A 359 -11.99 -5.74 0.71
C MET A 359 -12.91 -6.26 1.83
N SER A 360 -12.56 -6.07 3.11
CA SER A 360 -13.44 -6.47 4.22
C SER A 360 -14.77 -5.71 4.19
N GLY A 361 -14.73 -4.42 3.86
CA GLY A 361 -15.94 -3.61 3.68
C GLY A 361 -16.81 -4.12 2.52
N ALA A 362 -16.20 -4.41 1.38
CA ALA A 362 -16.89 -4.88 0.18
C ALA A 362 -17.47 -6.31 0.37
N VAL A 363 -16.70 -7.24 0.95
CA VAL A 363 -17.17 -8.61 1.28
C VAL A 363 -18.38 -8.56 2.21
N ARG A 364 -18.36 -7.70 3.25
CA ARG A 364 -19.49 -7.52 4.15
C ARG A 364 -20.71 -6.95 3.43
N LYS A 365 -20.54 -5.91 2.61
CA LYS A 365 -21.60 -5.31 1.78
C LYS A 365 -22.24 -6.35 0.85
N ALA A 366 -21.42 -7.17 0.21
CA ALA A 366 -21.85 -8.24 -0.70
C ALA A 366 -22.42 -9.48 0.04
N LYS A 367 -22.39 -9.52 1.38
CA LYS A 367 -22.75 -10.71 2.20
C LYS A 367 -22.04 -11.99 1.71
N ALA A 368 -20.82 -11.85 1.19
CA ALA A 368 -20.06 -12.97 0.69
C ALA A 368 -19.47 -13.80 1.86
N ARG A 369 -19.50 -15.14 1.73
CA ARG A 369 -18.96 -16.06 2.74
C ARG A 369 -17.47 -16.26 2.57
N VAL A 370 -16.71 -15.17 2.57
CA VAL A 370 -15.26 -15.17 2.43
C VAL A 370 -14.65 -14.37 3.58
N ARG A 371 -13.63 -14.91 4.23
CA ARG A 371 -12.84 -14.18 5.23
C ARG A 371 -11.74 -13.38 4.53
N VAL A 372 -11.56 -12.14 4.90
CA VAL A 372 -10.43 -11.30 4.46
C VAL A 372 -9.41 -11.23 5.59
N GLN A 373 -8.18 -11.66 5.34
CA GLN A 373 -7.10 -11.65 6.33
C GLN A 373 -5.86 -10.95 5.77
N ASP A 374 -5.19 -10.19 6.62
CA ASP A 374 -3.80 -9.83 6.37
C ASP A 374 -2.91 -11.09 6.47
N LEU A 375 -1.78 -11.07 5.79
CA LEU A 375 -0.83 -12.18 5.82
C LEU A 375 -0.36 -12.51 7.25
N THR A 376 -0.17 -11.51 8.09
CA THR A 376 0.20 -11.71 9.49
C THR A 376 -0.89 -12.38 10.29
N GLU A 377 -2.16 -12.04 10.07
CA GLU A 377 -3.32 -12.69 10.69
C GLU A 377 -3.49 -14.14 10.23
N PHE A 378 -3.25 -14.38 8.96
CA PHE A 378 -3.28 -15.73 8.42
C PHE A 378 -2.19 -16.60 9.10
N ILE A 379 -0.95 -16.14 9.13
CA ILE A 379 0.17 -16.88 9.72
C ILE A 379 0.02 -17.08 11.23
N VAL A 380 -0.42 -16.07 12.00
CA VAL A 380 -0.60 -16.22 13.45
C VAL A 380 -1.65 -17.29 13.77
N SER A 381 -2.68 -17.46 12.93
CA SER A 381 -3.70 -18.48 13.09
C SER A 381 -3.21 -19.91 12.79
N MET A 382 -2.01 -20.03 12.22
CA MET A 382 -1.35 -21.30 11.86
C MET A 382 -0.13 -21.58 12.73
N LEU A 383 0.15 -20.76 13.75
CA LEU A 383 1.27 -21.06 14.67
C LEU A 383 1.03 -22.39 15.39
N ASP A 384 2.11 -23.15 15.53
CA ASP A 384 2.17 -24.31 16.38
C ASP A 384 2.14 -23.88 17.85
N ASP A 385 1.56 -24.66 18.75
CA ASP A 385 1.37 -24.31 20.17
C ASP A 385 2.67 -24.13 20.95
#